data_111cbfec8b3eb54a8c2b32ebc1132fee
#
_entry.id   111cbfec8b3eb54a8c2b32ebc1132fee
#
_cell.length_a   1.000
_cell.length_b   1.000
_cell.length_c   1.000
_cell.angle_alpha   90.00
_cell.angle_beta   90.00
_cell.angle_gamma   90.00
#
_symmetry.space_group_name_H-M   'P 1'
#
loop_
_entity.id
_entity.type
_entity.pdbx_description
1 polymer ?
#
loop_
_entity_poly.entity_id
_entity_poly.type
_entity_poly.pdbx_seq_one_letter_code
_entity_poly.pdbx_strand_id
1 'polypeptide(L)'
;MKVICAGWGRTGTRSLKYALERLTGQPSYHMQNILLNKKDATLWHDLIFNKQNTIDWEKIYKGYGACLDFPSCNYYKNLMDYYPDAKVILTIRDDKSWIKSWNVLNNQILKSFTFRFLARIPYTSFKLQKDIHNKMILGKEGAFRGAKTDFDRMKEFNRWNQSVIDYVPSDRLLIYQVKDGWGPLCQFLKTSVPDISFPYKNKTKNMGHMSRFINSIFVIFILLIIAIIISSVFFGVQYFG
;
A
#
# COMPACT_ATOMS: atom_id res chain seq x y z
N MET A 1 15.21 1.07 11.78
CA MET A 1 13.77 1.46 11.77
C MET A 1 13.47 2.33 12.98
N LYS A 2 12.90 3.53 12.75
CA LYS A 2 12.49 4.47 13.82
C LYS A 2 10.99 4.46 14.08
N VAL A 3 10.20 4.22 13.04
CA VAL A 3 8.74 4.31 13.10
C VAL A 3 8.08 3.14 12.37
N ILE A 4 7.11 2.52 13.01
CA ILE A 4 6.23 1.49 12.47
C ILE A 4 4.83 2.09 12.40
N CYS A 5 4.22 2.19 11.21
CA CYS A 5 2.83 2.62 11.10
C CYS A 5 1.90 1.41 11.02
N ALA A 6 1.09 1.23 12.05
CA ALA A 6 0.10 0.15 12.15
C ALA A 6 -1.25 0.50 11.51
N GLY A 7 -1.43 1.73 11.04
CA GLY A 7 -2.66 2.17 10.37
C GLY A 7 -2.82 1.57 8.98
N TRP A 8 -4.05 1.17 8.64
CA TRP A 8 -4.36 0.64 7.33
C TRP A 8 -4.27 1.68 6.22
N GLY A 9 -4.11 1.22 5.00
CA GLY A 9 -4.19 2.07 3.81
C GLY A 9 -5.47 2.90 3.77
N ARG A 10 -5.42 4.07 3.13
CA ARG A 10 -6.50 5.07 3.00
C ARG A 10 -6.76 5.90 4.27
N THR A 11 -5.97 5.78 5.30
CA THR A 11 -5.97 6.65 6.49
C THR A 11 -5.01 7.85 6.39
N GLY A 12 -4.40 8.05 5.19
CA GLY A 12 -3.43 9.12 4.95
C GLY A 12 -1.97 8.68 5.00
N THR A 13 -1.70 7.38 4.92
CA THR A 13 -0.35 6.78 4.98
C THR A 13 0.63 7.40 4.00
N ARG A 14 0.19 7.81 2.79
CA ARG A 14 1.07 8.47 1.82
C ARG A 14 1.52 9.87 2.27
N SER A 15 0.63 10.65 2.90
CA SER A 15 1.01 11.94 3.48
C SER A 15 1.96 11.75 4.64
N LEU A 16 1.67 10.79 5.52
CA LEU A 16 2.54 10.43 6.63
C LEU A 16 3.91 9.94 6.14
N LYS A 17 3.98 9.17 5.05
CA LYS A 17 5.25 8.75 4.42
C LYS A 17 6.17 9.95 4.18
N TYR A 18 5.69 10.96 3.46
CA TYR A 18 6.52 12.15 3.16
C TYR A 18 6.85 12.98 4.41
N ALA A 19 5.93 13.03 5.38
CA ALA A 19 6.19 13.68 6.65
C ALA A 19 7.31 12.99 7.43
N LEU A 20 7.27 11.66 7.53
CA LEU A 20 8.30 10.87 8.22
C LEU A 20 9.65 10.94 7.51
N GLU A 21 9.69 10.92 6.18
CA GLU A 21 10.92 11.12 5.42
C GLU A 21 11.58 12.46 5.76
N ARG A 22 10.77 13.52 5.91
CA ARG A 22 11.28 14.83 6.31
C ARG A 22 11.81 14.85 7.74
N LEU A 23 11.10 14.21 8.68
CA LEU A 23 11.47 14.21 10.09
C LEU A 23 12.63 13.26 10.42
N THR A 24 12.73 12.14 9.73
CA THR A 24 13.76 11.12 10.01
C THR A 24 15.03 11.28 9.20
N GLY A 25 14.97 12.02 8.08
CA GLY A 25 16.05 12.11 7.09
C GLY A 25 16.30 10.82 6.30
N GLN A 26 15.39 9.84 6.41
CA GLN A 26 15.52 8.53 5.79
C GLN A 26 14.26 8.20 4.96
N PRO A 27 14.37 7.40 3.89
CA PRO A 27 13.21 6.96 3.13
C PRO A 27 12.25 6.16 3.99
N SER A 28 10.97 6.17 3.62
CA SER A 28 9.92 5.39 4.28
C SER A 28 9.38 4.33 3.33
N TYR A 29 9.32 3.07 3.81
CA TYR A 29 8.76 1.95 3.05
C TYR A 29 7.23 2.02 3.04
N HIS A 30 6.63 1.84 1.86
CA HIS A 30 5.18 1.96 1.67
C HIS A 30 4.71 0.97 0.59
N MET A 31 3.44 0.61 0.55
CA MET A 31 2.86 -0.22 -0.51
C MET A 31 3.28 0.19 -1.93
N GLN A 32 3.58 1.46 -2.16
CA GLN A 32 4.10 1.93 -3.45
C GLN A 32 5.42 1.27 -3.87
N ASN A 33 6.27 0.87 -2.93
CA ASN A 33 7.52 0.19 -3.24
C ASN A 33 7.24 -1.16 -3.91
N ILE A 34 6.26 -1.91 -3.41
CA ILE A 34 5.81 -3.18 -3.99
C ILE A 34 5.20 -2.96 -5.39
N LEU A 35 4.45 -1.84 -5.57
CA LEU A 35 3.84 -1.51 -6.86
C LEU A 35 4.87 -1.19 -7.94
N LEU A 36 5.96 -0.54 -7.58
CA LEU A 36 6.94 0.01 -8.50
C LEU A 36 8.16 -0.89 -8.69
N ASN A 37 8.39 -1.84 -7.78
CA ASN A 37 9.58 -2.67 -7.77
C ASN A 37 9.21 -4.17 -7.70
N LYS A 38 9.54 -4.90 -8.76
CA LYS A 38 9.29 -6.36 -8.82
C LYS A 38 10.06 -7.11 -7.74
N LYS A 39 11.28 -6.67 -7.38
CA LYS A 39 12.07 -7.31 -6.32
C LYS A 39 11.34 -7.25 -4.98
N ASP A 40 10.79 -6.09 -4.61
CA ASP A 40 10.01 -5.94 -3.39
C ASP A 40 8.74 -6.79 -3.42
N ALA A 41 8.05 -6.83 -4.57
CA ALA A 41 6.87 -7.67 -4.73
C ALA A 41 7.20 -9.16 -4.56
N THR A 42 8.34 -9.61 -5.08
CA THR A 42 8.81 -11.00 -4.93
C THR A 42 9.17 -11.30 -3.47
N LEU A 43 9.95 -10.44 -2.81
CA LEU A 43 10.32 -10.63 -1.40
C LEU A 43 9.09 -10.76 -0.49
N TRP A 44 8.09 -9.90 -0.68
CA TRP A 44 6.85 -9.99 0.08
C TRP A 44 6.01 -11.21 -0.28
N HIS A 45 5.94 -11.58 -1.55
CA HIS A 45 5.23 -12.78 -1.97
C HIS A 45 5.86 -14.04 -1.33
N ASP A 46 7.18 -14.17 -1.40
CA ASP A 46 7.90 -15.30 -0.83
C ASP A 46 7.71 -15.37 0.69
N LEU A 47 7.78 -14.22 1.39
CA LEU A 47 7.53 -14.15 2.82
C LEU A 47 6.12 -14.63 3.18
N ILE A 48 5.11 -14.22 2.41
CA ILE A 48 3.70 -14.51 2.71
C ILE A 48 3.31 -15.95 2.35
N PHE A 49 3.86 -16.49 1.27
CA PHE A 49 3.43 -17.77 0.72
C PHE A 49 4.37 -18.94 1.03
N ASN A 50 5.67 -18.70 1.18
CA ASN A 50 6.66 -19.77 1.40
C ASN A 50 6.86 -20.11 2.89
N LYS A 51 6.06 -19.54 3.81
CA LYS A 51 6.03 -19.86 5.25
C LYS A 51 7.44 -20.05 5.85
N GLN A 52 8.34 -19.11 5.60
CA GLN A 52 9.65 -19.15 6.24
C GLN A 52 9.46 -19.00 7.75
N ASN A 53 10.10 -19.86 8.53
CA ASN A 53 10.00 -19.86 10.01
C ASN A 53 10.58 -18.57 10.63
N THR A 54 11.46 -17.89 9.91
CA THR A 54 12.07 -16.62 10.32
C THR A 54 12.02 -15.61 9.19
N ILE A 55 11.55 -14.40 9.51
CA ILE A 55 11.48 -13.30 8.54
C ILE A 55 12.74 -12.46 8.69
N ASP A 56 13.50 -12.37 7.61
CA ASP A 56 14.64 -11.46 7.53
C ASP A 56 14.15 -10.04 7.16
N TRP A 57 13.79 -9.26 8.18
CA TRP A 57 13.32 -7.90 8.00
C TRP A 57 14.34 -6.96 7.38
N GLU A 58 15.64 -7.24 7.53
CA GLU A 58 16.70 -6.42 6.92
C GLU A 58 16.66 -6.51 5.39
N LYS A 59 16.27 -7.63 4.81
CA LYS A 59 16.10 -7.73 3.34
C LYS A 59 15.05 -6.78 2.80
N ILE A 60 14.03 -6.46 3.61
CA ILE A 60 12.92 -5.59 3.21
C ILE A 60 13.21 -4.14 3.60
N TYR A 61 13.71 -3.91 4.82
CA TYR A 61 13.71 -2.58 5.42
C TYR A 61 15.08 -1.94 5.59
N LYS A 62 16.17 -2.57 5.13
CA LYS A 62 17.50 -1.96 5.20
C LYS A 62 17.51 -0.58 4.56
N GLY A 63 17.94 0.43 5.33
CA GLY A 63 18.02 1.81 4.87
C GLY A 63 16.71 2.62 4.99
N TYR A 64 15.61 2.02 5.47
CA TYR A 64 14.36 2.72 5.72
C TYR A 64 14.23 3.17 7.18
N GLY A 65 13.82 4.42 7.39
CA GLY A 65 13.55 4.98 8.72
C GLY A 65 12.15 4.66 9.24
N ALA A 66 11.20 4.38 8.35
CA ALA A 66 9.83 4.05 8.70
C ALA A 66 9.22 3.04 7.72
N CYS A 67 8.17 2.32 8.15
CA CYS A 67 7.34 1.48 7.29
C CYS A 67 5.85 1.77 7.50
N LEU A 68 5.08 1.75 6.40
CA LEU A 68 3.68 2.13 6.38
C LEU A 68 2.86 1.31 5.39
N ASP A 69 1.54 1.26 5.64
CA ASP A 69 0.57 0.65 4.73
C ASP A 69 0.71 -0.89 4.63
N PHE A 70 -0.12 -1.52 3.82
CA PHE A 70 -0.02 -2.95 3.56
C PHE A 70 1.23 -3.29 2.74
N PRO A 71 1.85 -4.45 2.97
CA PRO A 71 1.53 -5.42 4.02
C PRO A 71 2.22 -5.12 5.36
N SER A 72 3.09 -4.10 5.45
CA SER A 72 3.89 -3.78 6.65
C SER A 72 3.03 -3.64 7.91
N CYS A 73 1.88 -2.97 7.81
CA CYS A 73 1.01 -2.76 8.96
C CYS A 73 0.50 -4.08 9.57
N ASN A 74 0.32 -5.15 8.78
CA ASN A 74 -0.12 -6.44 9.29
C ASN A 74 0.91 -7.12 10.20
N TYR A 75 2.17 -6.76 10.05
CA TYR A 75 3.31 -7.31 10.79
C TYR A 75 3.80 -6.39 11.90
N TYR A 76 3.01 -5.38 12.32
CA TYR A 76 3.47 -4.38 13.28
C TYR A 76 3.98 -5.00 14.58
N LYS A 77 3.37 -6.09 15.09
CA LYS A 77 3.81 -6.82 16.29
C LYS A 77 5.20 -7.42 16.10
N ASN A 78 5.39 -8.18 15.02
CA ASN A 78 6.69 -8.77 14.68
C ASN A 78 7.77 -7.70 14.47
N LEU A 79 7.39 -6.57 13.88
CA LEU A 79 8.30 -5.44 13.69
C LEU A 79 8.62 -4.72 15.00
N MET A 80 7.69 -4.65 15.95
CA MET A 80 7.94 -4.13 17.30
C MET A 80 8.92 -5.02 18.09
N ASP A 81 8.83 -6.33 17.91
CA ASP A 81 9.74 -7.30 18.54
C ASP A 81 11.15 -7.18 17.94
N TYR A 82 11.22 -7.02 16.61
CA TYR A 82 12.50 -6.92 15.89
C TYR A 82 13.18 -5.53 16.05
N TYR A 83 12.39 -4.46 16.17
CA TYR A 83 12.83 -3.07 16.38
C TYR A 83 12.28 -2.54 17.73
N PRO A 84 12.84 -2.94 18.87
CA PRO A 84 12.26 -2.66 20.19
C PRO A 84 12.17 -1.17 20.52
N ASP A 85 13.06 -0.35 19.95
CA ASP A 85 13.07 1.11 20.15
C ASP A 85 12.16 1.88 19.17
N ALA A 86 11.55 1.19 18.20
CA ALA A 86 10.70 1.85 17.23
C ALA A 86 9.40 2.36 17.86
N LYS A 87 9.00 3.57 17.49
CA LYS A 87 7.70 4.14 17.86
C LYS A 87 6.62 3.66 16.89
N VAL A 88 5.40 3.53 17.37
CA VAL A 88 4.26 3.08 16.60
C VAL A 88 3.32 4.26 16.35
N ILE A 89 2.90 4.42 15.09
CA ILE A 89 1.87 5.40 14.70
C ILE A 89 0.67 4.65 14.16
N LEU A 90 -0.48 4.82 14.79
CA LEU A 90 -1.76 4.34 14.29
C LEU A 90 -2.47 5.49 13.56
N THR A 91 -2.42 5.49 12.23
CA THR A 91 -3.22 6.44 11.47
C THR A 91 -4.68 6.03 11.46
N ILE A 92 -5.55 6.92 11.94
CA ILE A 92 -7.00 6.70 11.99
C ILE A 92 -7.75 7.66 11.06
N ARG A 93 -8.97 7.28 10.75
CA ARG A 93 -9.93 8.07 9.97
C ARG A 93 -11.34 7.64 10.34
N ASP A 94 -12.32 8.52 10.18
CA ASP A 94 -13.74 8.16 10.21
C ASP A 94 -14.02 6.98 9.27
N ASP A 95 -14.69 5.95 9.77
CA ASP A 95 -14.87 4.67 9.08
C ASP A 95 -15.71 4.81 7.79
N LYS A 96 -16.76 5.67 7.79
CA LYS A 96 -17.58 5.95 6.61
C LYS A 96 -16.76 6.66 5.52
N SER A 97 -15.88 7.58 5.90
CA SER A 97 -14.96 8.25 4.99
C SER A 97 -13.86 7.31 4.52
N TRP A 98 -13.40 6.40 5.38
CA TRP A 98 -12.41 5.40 5.05
C TRP A 98 -12.95 4.41 4.00
N ILE A 99 -14.14 3.83 4.23
CA ILE A 99 -14.71 2.84 3.30
C ILE A 99 -15.02 3.47 1.91
N LYS A 100 -15.49 4.71 1.87
CA LYS A 100 -15.65 5.45 0.60
C LYS A 100 -14.33 5.54 -0.16
N SER A 101 -13.24 5.90 0.53
CA SER A 101 -11.92 6.02 -0.07
C SER A 101 -11.33 4.66 -0.48
N TRP A 102 -11.61 3.61 0.28
CA TRP A 102 -11.25 2.23 -0.05
C TRP A 102 -11.97 1.77 -1.33
N ASN A 103 -13.27 1.97 -1.42
CA ASN A 103 -14.06 1.58 -2.58
C ASN A 103 -13.61 2.29 -3.86
N VAL A 104 -13.21 3.56 -3.77
CA VAL A 104 -12.61 4.27 -4.91
C VAL A 104 -11.33 3.57 -5.37
N LEU A 105 -10.40 3.24 -4.45
CA LEU A 105 -9.17 2.51 -4.78
C LEU A 105 -9.51 1.15 -5.41
N ASN A 106 -10.36 0.37 -4.76
CA ASN A 106 -10.71 -0.98 -5.19
C ASN A 106 -11.39 -0.98 -6.59
N ASN A 107 -12.35 -0.09 -6.82
CA ASN A 107 -13.10 -0.07 -8.07
C ASN A 107 -12.31 0.56 -9.21
N GLN A 108 -11.53 1.60 -8.97
CA GLN A 108 -10.84 2.34 -10.03
C GLN A 108 -9.47 1.77 -10.40
N ILE A 109 -8.80 1.07 -9.48
CA ILE A 109 -7.46 0.51 -9.71
C ILE A 109 -7.51 -1.01 -9.74
N LEU A 110 -7.88 -1.66 -8.64
CA LEU A 110 -7.79 -3.11 -8.51
C LEU A 110 -8.77 -3.87 -9.42
N LYS A 111 -9.94 -3.29 -9.71
CA LYS A 111 -10.93 -3.84 -10.65
C LYS A 111 -10.79 -3.30 -12.06
N SER A 112 -9.81 -2.42 -12.34
CA SER A 112 -9.61 -1.90 -13.69
C SER A 112 -9.24 -3.01 -14.68
N PHE A 113 -9.61 -2.82 -15.95
CA PHE A 113 -9.29 -3.77 -17.01
C PHE A 113 -7.77 -4.01 -17.10
N THR A 114 -6.99 -2.93 -17.12
CA THR A 114 -5.52 -2.98 -17.20
C THR A 114 -4.91 -3.80 -16.06
N PHE A 115 -5.29 -3.51 -14.80
CA PHE A 115 -4.78 -4.28 -13.67
C PHE A 115 -5.15 -5.75 -13.75
N ARG A 116 -6.43 -6.05 -14.07
CA ARG A 116 -6.93 -7.42 -14.18
C ARG A 116 -6.25 -8.21 -15.30
N PHE A 117 -5.98 -7.56 -16.43
CA PHE A 117 -5.26 -8.17 -17.55
C PHE A 117 -3.82 -8.48 -17.18
N LEU A 118 -3.07 -7.47 -16.72
CA LEU A 118 -1.66 -7.63 -16.35
C LEU A 118 -1.47 -8.61 -15.19
N ALA A 119 -2.42 -8.66 -14.26
CA ALA A 119 -2.40 -9.60 -13.14
C ALA A 119 -2.76 -11.06 -13.52
N ARG A 120 -3.05 -11.35 -14.80
CA ARG A 120 -3.14 -12.73 -15.33
C ARG A 120 -1.80 -13.25 -15.85
N ILE A 121 -0.89 -12.36 -16.19
CA ILE A 121 0.42 -12.73 -16.72
C ILE A 121 1.29 -13.23 -15.55
N PRO A 122 1.79 -14.49 -15.59
CA PRO A 122 2.62 -15.05 -14.52
C PRO A 122 3.88 -14.21 -14.26
N TYR A 123 4.36 -14.23 -13.04
CA TYR A 123 5.61 -13.59 -12.59
C TYR A 123 5.69 -12.07 -12.81
N THR A 124 4.59 -11.39 -13.15
CA THR A 124 4.55 -9.92 -13.18
C THR A 124 4.35 -9.35 -11.77
N SER A 125 4.81 -8.13 -11.55
CA SER A 125 4.53 -7.39 -10.30
C SER A 125 3.02 -7.31 -10.02
N PHE A 126 2.20 -7.18 -11.05
CA PHE A 126 0.73 -7.12 -10.94
C PHE A 126 0.13 -8.43 -10.42
N LYS A 127 0.65 -9.59 -10.87
CA LYS A 127 0.22 -10.90 -10.38
C LYS A 127 0.61 -11.08 -8.91
N LEU A 128 1.86 -10.82 -8.56
CA LEU A 128 2.36 -10.90 -7.19
C LEU A 128 1.56 -9.99 -6.24
N GLN A 129 1.31 -8.76 -6.66
CA GLN A 129 0.50 -7.81 -5.88
C GLN A 129 -0.94 -8.27 -5.67
N LYS A 130 -1.57 -8.82 -6.72
CA LYS A 130 -2.92 -9.39 -6.61
C LYS A 130 -2.96 -10.52 -5.59
N ASP A 131 -1.96 -11.41 -5.59
CA ASP A 131 -1.88 -12.53 -4.67
C ASP A 131 -1.66 -12.03 -3.23
N ILE A 132 -0.72 -11.11 -3.02
CA ILE A 132 -0.49 -10.45 -1.74
C ILE A 132 -1.77 -9.77 -1.24
N HIS A 133 -2.44 -8.99 -2.10
CA HIS A 133 -3.68 -8.29 -1.76
C HIS A 133 -4.79 -9.27 -1.34
N ASN A 134 -4.97 -10.32 -2.13
CA ASN A 134 -5.99 -11.33 -1.83
C ASN A 134 -5.71 -12.05 -0.52
N LYS A 135 -4.47 -12.44 -0.23
CA LYS A 135 -4.11 -13.14 1.00
C LYS A 135 -4.15 -12.22 2.21
N MET A 136 -3.49 -11.06 2.13
CA MET A 136 -3.24 -10.19 3.28
C MET A 136 -4.40 -9.24 3.61
N ILE A 137 -5.30 -8.98 2.66
CA ILE A 137 -6.39 -8.03 2.88
C ILE A 137 -7.75 -8.73 2.79
N LEU A 138 -8.06 -9.39 1.67
CA LEU A 138 -9.39 -9.91 1.41
C LEU A 138 -9.65 -11.30 2.00
N GLY A 139 -8.60 -12.10 2.19
CA GLY A 139 -8.69 -13.48 2.66
C GLY A 139 -9.27 -13.61 4.07
N LYS A 140 -9.67 -14.82 4.45
CA LYS A 140 -10.19 -15.12 5.79
C LYS A 140 -9.18 -14.83 6.91
N GLU A 141 -7.89 -15.00 6.63
CA GLU A 141 -6.77 -14.68 7.53
C GLU A 141 -6.22 -13.26 7.32
N GLY A 142 -6.74 -12.54 6.33
CA GLY A 142 -6.32 -11.18 6.00
C GLY A 142 -6.99 -10.12 6.87
N ALA A 143 -6.64 -8.87 6.62
CA ALA A 143 -7.13 -7.72 7.38
C ALA A 143 -8.66 -7.66 7.47
N PHE A 144 -9.35 -7.94 6.37
CA PHE A 144 -10.83 -7.94 6.33
C PHE A 144 -11.48 -9.23 6.81
N ARG A 145 -10.69 -10.25 7.14
CA ARG A 145 -11.20 -11.55 7.62
C ARG A 145 -12.32 -12.14 6.75
N GLY A 146 -12.23 -11.91 5.44
CA GLY A 146 -13.23 -12.35 4.47
C GLY A 146 -14.51 -11.50 4.42
N ALA A 147 -14.56 -10.33 5.07
CA ALA A 147 -15.69 -9.40 5.03
C ALA A 147 -16.04 -9.00 3.59
N LYS A 148 -17.32 -9.18 3.22
CA LYS A 148 -17.80 -8.93 1.86
C LYS A 148 -18.54 -7.61 1.73
N THR A 149 -19.26 -7.18 2.78
CA THR A 149 -20.03 -5.93 2.80
C THR A 149 -19.19 -4.76 3.28
N ASP A 150 -19.59 -3.55 2.95
CA ASP A 150 -18.95 -2.33 3.46
C ASP A 150 -19.11 -2.19 4.96
N PHE A 151 -20.26 -2.61 5.50
CA PHE A 151 -20.52 -2.62 6.94
C PHE A 151 -19.53 -3.54 7.68
N ASP A 152 -19.34 -4.77 7.18
CA ASP A 152 -18.41 -5.72 7.80
C ASP A 152 -16.96 -5.22 7.71
N ARG A 153 -16.58 -4.60 6.59
CA ARG A 153 -15.23 -4.03 6.43
C ARG A 153 -14.98 -2.86 7.38
N MET A 154 -15.98 -2.00 7.61
CA MET A 154 -15.89 -0.93 8.61
C MET A 154 -15.75 -1.52 10.02
N LYS A 155 -16.50 -2.58 10.34
CA LYS A 155 -16.38 -3.30 11.61
C LYS A 155 -14.96 -3.85 11.80
N GLU A 156 -14.38 -4.49 10.79
CA GLU A 156 -13.01 -5.00 10.85
C GLU A 156 -11.96 -3.88 10.95
N PHE A 157 -12.19 -2.74 10.27
CA PHE A 157 -11.33 -1.56 10.40
C PHE A 157 -11.32 -1.01 11.84
N ASN A 158 -12.48 -0.86 12.44
CA ASN A 158 -12.60 -0.37 13.82
C ASN A 158 -12.01 -1.40 14.82
N ARG A 159 -12.26 -2.70 14.60
CA ARG A 159 -11.67 -3.77 15.41
C ARG A 159 -10.12 -3.75 15.33
N TRP A 160 -9.58 -3.54 14.13
CA TRP A 160 -8.13 -3.42 13.94
C TRP A 160 -7.56 -2.24 14.73
N ASN A 161 -8.15 -1.06 14.57
CA ASN A 161 -7.69 0.12 15.29
C ASN A 161 -7.70 -0.11 16.81
N GLN A 162 -8.77 -0.68 17.34
CA GLN A 162 -8.86 -1.00 18.76
C GLN A 162 -7.77 -2.02 19.17
N SER A 163 -7.58 -3.07 18.39
CA SER A 163 -6.55 -4.09 18.69
C SER A 163 -5.12 -3.56 18.72
N VAL A 164 -4.83 -2.51 17.94
CA VAL A 164 -3.54 -1.81 17.99
C VAL A 164 -3.43 -0.97 19.26
N ILE A 165 -4.50 -0.27 19.64
CA ILE A 165 -4.55 0.55 20.85
C ILE A 165 -4.35 -0.31 22.10
N ASP A 166 -5.01 -1.48 22.13
CA ASP A 166 -4.93 -2.41 23.27
C ASP A 166 -3.56 -3.10 23.39
N TYR A 167 -2.85 -3.27 22.27
CA TYR A 167 -1.59 -4.02 22.25
C TYR A 167 -0.37 -3.14 22.46
N VAL A 168 -0.34 -1.94 21.89
CA VAL A 168 0.86 -1.09 21.88
C VAL A 168 0.93 -0.27 23.16
N PRO A 169 2.05 -0.31 23.92
CA PRO A 169 2.23 0.54 25.11
C PRO A 169 2.01 2.03 24.78
N SER A 170 1.33 2.74 25.66
CA SER A 170 0.89 4.12 25.43
C SER A 170 2.04 5.11 25.20
N ASP A 171 3.20 4.86 25.80
CA ASP A 171 4.43 5.66 25.63
C ASP A 171 5.10 5.44 24.26
N ARG A 172 4.76 4.35 23.57
CA ARG A 172 5.22 4.00 22.22
C ARG A 172 4.19 4.27 21.13
N LEU A 173 2.94 4.63 21.45
CA LEU A 173 1.84 4.77 20.52
C LEU A 173 1.44 6.23 20.29
N LEU A 174 1.35 6.63 19.02
CA LEU A 174 0.65 7.85 18.61
C LEU A 174 -0.59 7.47 17.80
N ILE A 175 -1.78 7.82 18.29
CA ILE A 175 -3.00 7.80 17.49
C ILE A 175 -3.07 9.11 16.71
N TYR A 176 -3.09 9.02 15.38
CA TYR A 176 -2.84 10.16 14.51
C TYR A 176 -3.85 10.30 13.38
N GLN A 177 -4.32 11.51 13.17
CA GLN A 177 -5.05 11.87 11.96
C GLN A 177 -4.20 12.83 11.12
N VAL A 178 -4.11 12.59 9.82
CA VAL A 178 -3.28 13.41 8.92
C VAL A 178 -3.67 14.89 8.93
N LYS A 179 -4.92 15.21 9.24
CA LYS A 179 -5.39 16.60 9.39
C LYS A 179 -4.74 17.36 10.56
N ASP A 180 -4.18 16.62 11.54
CA ASP A 180 -3.55 17.20 12.72
C ASP A 180 -2.17 17.83 12.42
N GLY A 181 -1.62 17.54 11.22
CA GLY A 181 -0.40 18.18 10.73
C GLY A 181 0.86 17.79 11.49
N TRP A 182 1.81 18.74 11.56
CA TRP A 182 3.14 18.49 12.14
C TRP A 182 3.16 18.33 13.66
N GLY A 183 2.33 19.09 14.38
CA GLY A 183 2.42 19.22 15.85
C GLY A 183 2.52 17.89 16.59
N PRO A 184 1.51 17.00 16.52
CA PRO A 184 1.52 15.72 17.24
C PRO A 184 2.68 14.81 16.83
N LEU A 185 3.05 14.80 15.54
CA LEU A 185 4.18 13.99 15.02
C LEU A 185 5.50 14.46 15.61
N CYS A 186 5.76 15.77 15.57
CA CYS A 186 7.01 16.36 16.06
C CYS A 186 7.15 16.20 17.57
N GLN A 187 6.07 16.41 18.31
CA GLN A 187 6.04 16.17 19.75
C GLN A 187 6.35 14.70 20.09
N PHE A 188 5.68 13.78 19.42
CA PHE A 188 5.86 12.34 19.63
C PHE A 188 7.26 11.85 19.25
N LEU A 189 7.81 12.33 18.13
CA LEU A 189 9.13 11.93 17.65
C LEU A 189 10.27 12.76 18.27
N LYS A 190 9.95 13.76 19.11
CA LYS A 190 10.91 14.69 19.74
C LYS A 190 11.78 15.41 18.71
N THR A 191 11.14 15.95 17.67
CA THR A 191 11.80 16.69 16.60
C THR A 191 11.22 18.09 16.47
N SER A 192 11.96 19.03 15.87
CA SER A 192 11.45 20.36 15.55
C SER A 192 10.40 20.32 14.46
N VAL A 193 9.44 21.25 14.52
CA VAL A 193 8.43 21.42 13.45
C VAL A 193 9.13 22.00 12.22
N PRO A 194 9.03 21.36 11.03
CA PRO A 194 9.60 21.90 9.81
C PRO A 194 8.91 23.19 9.37
N ASP A 195 9.68 24.13 8.84
CA ASP A 195 9.16 25.40 8.26
C ASP A 195 8.63 25.19 6.84
N ILE A 196 7.73 24.22 6.68
CA ILE A 196 7.01 23.92 5.44
C ILE A 196 5.60 23.41 5.76
N SER A 197 4.67 23.61 4.83
CA SER A 197 3.33 23.04 4.96
C SER A 197 3.37 21.52 5.05
N PHE A 198 2.43 20.96 5.81
CA PHE A 198 2.28 19.50 5.91
C PHE A 198 1.96 18.88 4.53
N PRO A 199 2.60 17.75 4.15
CA PRO A 199 2.47 17.17 2.82
C PRO A 199 1.14 16.43 2.62
N TYR A 200 0.06 17.14 2.29
CA TYR A 200 -1.23 16.53 1.95
C TYR A 200 -1.21 15.90 0.56
N LYS A 201 -1.07 14.57 0.50
CA LYS A 201 -1.05 13.78 -0.75
C LYS A 201 -2.29 12.86 -0.84
N ASN A 202 -2.58 12.35 -2.04
CA ASN A 202 -3.69 11.40 -2.28
C ASN A 202 -5.10 11.94 -1.99
N LYS A 203 -5.41 13.11 -2.47
CA LYS A 203 -6.82 13.49 -2.55
C LYS A 203 -7.53 12.45 -3.44
N THR A 204 -8.52 11.76 -2.90
CA THR A 204 -9.29 10.70 -3.58
C THR A 204 -9.83 11.15 -4.95
N LYS A 205 -10.14 12.44 -5.09
CA LYS A 205 -10.60 13.09 -6.33
C LYS A 205 -9.66 12.87 -7.53
N ASN A 206 -8.35 12.80 -7.31
CA ASN A 206 -7.36 12.70 -8.41
C ASN A 206 -7.15 11.25 -8.88
N MET A 207 -7.59 10.25 -8.13
CA MET A 207 -7.34 8.84 -8.46
C MET A 207 -8.13 8.37 -9.68
N GLY A 208 -9.35 8.84 -9.84
CA GLY A 208 -10.21 8.47 -10.97
C GLY A 208 -9.70 8.96 -12.33
N HIS A 209 -9.13 10.15 -12.36
CA HIS A 209 -8.53 10.69 -13.59
C HIS A 209 -7.29 9.91 -14.00
N MET A 210 -6.42 9.60 -13.05
CA MET A 210 -5.20 8.83 -13.29
C MET A 210 -5.52 7.40 -13.76
N SER A 211 -6.49 6.73 -13.15
CA SER A 211 -6.89 5.38 -13.56
C SER A 211 -7.44 5.36 -14.98
N ARG A 212 -8.32 6.31 -15.34
CA ARG A 212 -8.85 6.42 -16.71
C ARG A 212 -7.74 6.67 -17.73
N PHE A 213 -6.83 7.58 -17.44
CA PHE A 213 -5.69 7.90 -18.30
C PHE A 213 -4.80 6.66 -18.55
N ILE A 214 -4.44 5.92 -17.49
CA ILE A 214 -3.65 4.68 -17.61
C ILE A 214 -4.38 3.63 -18.45
N ASN A 215 -5.68 3.44 -18.22
CA ASN A 215 -6.48 2.49 -18.98
C ASN A 215 -6.55 2.89 -20.47
N SER A 216 -6.69 4.18 -20.79
CA SER A 216 -6.72 4.66 -22.17
C SER A 216 -5.39 4.42 -22.89
N ILE A 217 -4.26 4.73 -22.26
CA ILE A 217 -2.92 4.44 -22.82
C ILE A 217 -2.76 2.95 -23.07
N PHE A 218 -3.16 2.11 -22.13
CA PHE A 218 -3.05 0.67 -22.28
C PHE A 218 -3.90 0.12 -23.43
N VAL A 219 -5.11 0.60 -23.59
CA VAL A 219 -5.99 0.22 -24.73
C VAL A 219 -5.36 0.65 -26.06
N ILE A 220 -4.85 1.88 -26.16
CA ILE A 220 -4.16 2.36 -27.35
C ILE A 220 -2.95 1.48 -27.68
N PHE A 221 -2.14 1.13 -26.69
CA PHE A 221 -0.97 0.24 -26.86
C PHE A 221 -1.37 -1.15 -27.40
N ILE A 222 -2.43 -1.75 -26.87
CA ILE A 222 -2.94 -3.04 -27.37
C ILE A 222 -3.43 -2.92 -28.82
N LEU A 223 -4.16 -1.85 -29.16
CA LEU A 223 -4.63 -1.63 -30.52
C LEU A 223 -3.47 -1.45 -31.51
N LEU A 224 -2.40 -0.77 -31.12
CA LEU A 224 -1.18 -0.63 -31.94
C LEU A 224 -0.49 -2.00 -32.17
N ILE A 225 -0.38 -2.83 -31.15
CA ILE A 225 0.17 -4.20 -31.31
C ILE A 225 -0.69 -5.00 -32.29
N ILE A 226 -2.00 -4.99 -32.14
CA ILE A 226 -2.92 -5.68 -33.05
C ILE A 226 -2.75 -5.18 -34.50
N ALA A 227 -2.67 -3.87 -34.70
CA ALA A 227 -2.47 -3.28 -36.01
C ALA A 227 -1.14 -3.71 -36.65
N ILE A 228 -0.05 -3.77 -35.86
CA ILE A 228 1.26 -4.27 -36.33
C ILE A 228 1.17 -5.75 -36.75
N ILE A 229 0.52 -6.59 -35.93
CA ILE A 229 0.34 -8.02 -36.23
C ILE A 229 -0.45 -8.20 -37.53
N ILE A 230 -1.59 -7.49 -37.69
CA ILE A 230 -2.41 -7.54 -38.90
C ILE A 230 -1.61 -7.11 -40.11
N SER A 231 -0.87 -6.01 -40.02
CA SER A 231 -0.02 -5.52 -41.11
C SER A 231 1.06 -6.55 -41.49
N SER A 232 1.72 -7.16 -40.49
CA SER A 232 2.75 -8.18 -40.71
C SER A 232 2.18 -9.42 -41.42
N VAL A 233 0.99 -9.88 -41.02
CA VAL A 233 0.29 -11.00 -41.68
C VAL A 233 -0.08 -10.64 -43.12
N PHE A 234 -0.62 -9.44 -43.35
CA PHE A 234 -0.99 -8.97 -44.69
C PHE A 234 0.22 -8.90 -45.62
N PHE A 235 1.33 -8.32 -45.19
CA PHE A 235 2.59 -8.28 -45.94
C PHE A 235 3.14 -9.67 -46.20
N GLY A 236 3.11 -10.58 -45.20
CA GLY A 236 3.58 -11.96 -45.35
C GLY A 236 2.80 -12.72 -46.41
N VAL A 237 1.48 -12.59 -46.48
CA VAL A 237 0.63 -13.21 -47.49
C VAL A 237 0.88 -12.61 -48.90
N GLN A 238 1.23 -11.35 -48.99
CA GLN A 238 1.45 -10.65 -50.26
C GLN A 238 2.82 -10.97 -50.90
N TYR A 239 3.82 -11.33 -50.10
CA TYR A 239 5.18 -11.59 -50.59
C TYR A 239 5.60 -13.08 -50.59
N PHE A 240 4.89 -13.96 -49.91
CA PHE A 240 5.23 -15.40 -49.76
C PHE A 240 4.06 -16.34 -50.13
N GLY A 241 2.91 -15.83 -50.55
CA GLY A 241 1.81 -16.57 -51.12
C GLY A 241 1.69 -16.31 -52.60
#